data_e6ba3b4f63cfd48617301cac83b794c3
#
_entry.id   e6ba3b4f63cfd48617301cac83b794c3
#
_cell.length_a   1.000
_cell.length_b   1.000
_cell.length_c   1.000
_cell.angle_alpha   90.00
_cell.angle_beta   90.00
_cell.angle_gamma   90.00
#
_symmetry.space_group_name_H-M   'P 1'
#
loop_
_entity.id
_entity.type
_entity.pdbx_description
1 polymer ?
#
loop_
_entity_poly.entity_id
_entity_poly.type
_entity_poly.pdbx_seq_one_letter_code
_entity_poly.pdbx_strand_id
1 'polypeptide(L)'
;TNATNADGDNLSIYFNTSDGVVFNGVSSVAAADVNASNGIVHVVDAVIGLPTVVTFATADPTFETLVAALTREDHEENFVSILSSYDEPAPFTVFAPTNAAFGDLLSFLGYSTLSEIDLGLLENVLGMHVVPEANVRSGDLTEGMAALTVANETITFSLTAAPNITDPNGFVSNIVVVDVQAMNGVVHAVDKVILPVLD
;
A
#
# COMPACT_ATOMS: atom_id res chain seq x y z
N THR A 1 4.11 10.27 13.72
CA THR A 1 5.18 10.06 14.72
C THR A 1 6.26 11.14 14.60
N ASN A 2 7.29 11.08 15.47
CA ASN A 2 8.51 11.92 15.34
C ASN A 2 9.64 11.15 14.64
N ALA A 3 9.46 9.87 14.32
CA ALA A 3 10.37 9.12 13.46
C ALA A 3 10.15 9.57 12.00
N THR A 4 11.23 9.68 11.24
CA THR A 4 11.21 10.14 9.85
C THR A 4 11.88 9.13 8.93
N ASN A 5 11.49 9.15 7.64
CA ASN A 5 12.21 8.47 6.56
C ASN A 5 13.52 9.22 6.20
N ALA A 6 14.19 8.79 5.13
CA ALA A 6 15.44 9.41 4.67
C ALA A 6 15.24 10.86 4.18
N ASP A 7 14.06 11.19 3.67
CA ASP A 7 13.74 12.54 3.16
C ASP A 7 13.29 13.52 4.27
N GLY A 8 13.14 13.01 5.50
CA GLY A 8 12.71 13.79 6.66
C GLY A 8 11.20 13.82 6.87
N ASP A 9 10.41 13.04 6.13
CA ASP A 9 8.97 12.92 6.32
C ASP A 9 8.63 12.11 7.56
N ASN A 10 7.66 12.58 8.33
CA ASN A 10 7.18 11.88 9.51
C ASN A 10 6.50 10.55 9.14
N LEU A 11 6.92 9.47 9.78
CA LEU A 11 6.33 8.14 9.56
C LEU A 11 4.91 8.07 10.11
N SER A 12 4.04 7.37 9.41
CA SER A 12 2.71 7.00 9.88
C SER A 12 2.79 5.89 10.92
N ILE A 13 1.74 5.73 11.69
CA ILE A 13 1.51 4.58 12.55
C ILE A 13 0.07 4.12 12.32
N TYR A 14 -0.10 2.86 12.00
CA TYR A 14 -1.42 2.25 11.90
C TYR A 14 -1.85 1.71 13.28
N PHE A 15 -3.11 1.84 13.62
CA PHE A 15 -3.67 1.17 14.79
C PHE A 15 -5.06 0.61 14.48
N ASN A 16 -5.33 -0.58 14.99
CA ASN A 16 -6.61 -1.25 14.92
C ASN A 16 -7.19 -1.41 16.34
N THR A 17 -8.51 -1.25 16.45
CA THR A 17 -9.22 -1.32 17.74
C THR A 17 -10.32 -2.39 17.76
N SER A 18 -10.39 -3.25 16.77
CA SER A 18 -11.44 -4.27 16.63
C SER A 18 -11.36 -5.35 17.72
N ASP A 19 -10.14 -5.68 18.17
CA ASP A 19 -9.88 -6.64 19.24
C ASP A 19 -8.72 -6.14 20.12
N GLY A 20 -9.03 -5.08 20.89
CA GLY A 20 -8.00 -4.33 21.60
C GLY A 20 -7.25 -3.33 20.70
N VAL A 21 -6.27 -2.62 21.26
CA VAL A 21 -5.45 -1.68 20.48
C VAL A 21 -4.19 -2.37 20.03
N VAL A 22 -4.03 -2.51 18.71
CA VAL A 22 -2.85 -3.11 18.08
C VAL A 22 -2.20 -2.09 17.14
N PHE A 23 -0.90 -1.85 17.31
CA PHE A 23 -0.12 -0.95 16.47
C PHE A 23 0.64 -1.74 15.39
N ASN A 24 0.62 -1.24 14.16
CA ASN A 24 1.28 -1.81 12.97
C ASN A 24 1.04 -3.33 12.79
N GLY A 25 -0.14 -3.82 13.26
CA GLY A 25 -0.52 -5.22 13.18
C GLY A 25 0.26 -6.18 14.11
N VAL A 26 1.17 -5.68 14.94
CA VAL A 26 2.11 -6.53 15.71
C VAL A 26 2.12 -6.23 17.20
N SER A 27 2.03 -4.97 17.61
CA SER A 27 2.22 -4.56 18.99
C SER A 27 0.90 -4.26 19.67
N SER A 28 0.45 -5.13 20.58
CA SER A 28 -0.81 -4.99 21.29
C SER A 28 -0.64 -4.25 22.61
N VAL A 29 -1.63 -3.46 23.01
CA VAL A 29 -1.65 -2.80 24.32
C VAL A 29 -2.00 -3.81 25.40
N ALA A 30 -1.01 -4.19 26.20
CA ALA A 30 -1.16 -5.14 27.33
C ALA A 30 -1.72 -4.47 28.58
N ALA A 31 -1.37 -3.20 28.83
CA ALA A 31 -1.95 -2.38 29.90
C ALA A 31 -2.07 -0.93 29.45
N ALA A 32 -3.27 -0.40 29.54
CA ALA A 32 -3.58 0.98 29.17
C ALA A 32 -3.64 1.90 30.39
N ASP A 33 -3.52 3.21 30.13
CA ASP A 33 -3.87 4.31 31.06
C ASP A 33 -3.09 4.29 32.40
N VAL A 34 -1.83 3.85 32.37
CA VAL A 34 -0.95 3.94 33.55
C VAL A 34 -0.53 5.39 33.75
N ASN A 35 -1.09 6.02 34.79
CA ASN A 35 -0.83 7.42 35.08
C ASN A 35 0.58 7.66 35.61
N ALA A 36 1.28 8.63 35.03
CA ALA A 36 2.55 9.17 35.47
C ALA A 36 2.39 10.67 35.83
N SER A 37 3.36 11.26 36.50
CA SER A 37 3.29 12.68 36.92
C SER A 37 3.27 13.67 35.73
N ASN A 38 3.72 13.26 34.57
CA ASN A 38 3.88 14.08 33.36
C ASN A 38 3.16 13.51 32.13
N GLY A 39 2.31 12.48 32.27
CA GLY A 39 1.58 11.89 31.14
C GLY A 39 0.96 10.54 31.46
N ILE A 40 0.62 9.80 30.40
CA ILE A 40 0.06 8.47 30.47
C ILE A 40 1.02 7.50 29.77
N VAL A 41 1.21 6.32 30.34
CA VAL A 41 1.99 5.23 29.79
C VAL A 41 1.06 4.10 29.38
N HIS A 42 1.20 3.60 28.18
CA HIS A 42 0.60 2.35 27.73
C HIS A 42 1.69 1.29 27.59
N VAL A 43 1.48 0.13 28.19
CA VAL A 43 2.39 -1.00 28.09
C VAL A 43 2.00 -1.82 26.87
N VAL A 44 2.95 -2.12 26.03
CA VAL A 44 2.76 -2.94 24.84
C VAL A 44 3.55 -4.26 24.95
N ASP A 45 3.06 -5.31 24.31
CA ASP A 45 3.65 -6.67 24.36
C ASP A 45 4.81 -6.87 23.39
N ALA A 46 4.92 -6.01 22.38
CA ALA A 46 6.00 -6.04 21.39
C ALA A 46 6.50 -4.62 21.07
N VAL A 47 7.73 -4.51 20.56
CA VAL A 47 8.29 -3.24 20.10
C VAL A 47 7.56 -2.79 18.83
N ILE A 48 7.12 -1.53 18.81
CA ILE A 48 6.58 -0.90 17.60
C ILE A 48 7.76 -0.58 16.68
N GLY A 49 7.96 -1.43 15.65
CA GLY A 49 9.03 -1.26 14.67
C GLY A 49 8.74 -0.10 13.69
N LEU A 50 9.77 0.30 12.95
CA LEU A 50 9.62 1.24 11.84
C LEU A 50 8.87 0.54 10.70
N PRO A 51 7.76 1.12 10.21
CA PRO A 51 6.93 0.45 9.20
C PRO A 51 7.59 0.47 7.82
N THR A 52 7.43 -0.62 7.07
CA THR A 52 7.61 -0.64 5.62
C THR A 52 6.26 -0.47 4.93
N VAL A 53 6.25 -0.30 3.60
CA VAL A 53 4.99 -0.24 2.82
C VAL A 53 4.17 -1.52 3.01
N VAL A 54 4.81 -2.68 3.18
CA VAL A 54 4.17 -3.97 3.46
C VAL A 54 3.53 -4.01 4.85
N THR A 55 4.14 -3.35 5.84
CA THR A 55 3.58 -3.30 7.21
C THR A 55 2.15 -2.78 7.22
N PHE A 56 1.87 -1.73 6.46
CA PHE A 56 0.53 -1.15 6.41
C PHE A 56 -0.47 -2.04 5.70
N ALA A 57 -0.07 -2.68 4.59
CA ALA A 57 -0.94 -3.62 3.88
C ALA A 57 -1.30 -4.83 4.75
N THR A 58 -0.34 -5.38 5.50
CA THR A 58 -0.58 -6.55 6.37
C THR A 58 -1.30 -6.21 7.67
N ALA A 59 -1.20 -4.97 8.16
CA ALA A 59 -1.84 -4.53 9.40
C ALA A 59 -3.33 -4.16 9.21
N ASP A 60 -3.73 -3.72 8.02
CA ASP A 60 -5.08 -3.25 7.72
C ASP A 60 -5.90 -4.33 6.99
N PRO A 61 -6.99 -4.84 7.59
CA PRO A 61 -7.86 -5.84 6.96
C PRO A 61 -8.48 -5.40 5.63
N THR A 62 -8.49 -4.09 5.33
CA THR A 62 -8.97 -3.55 4.05
C THR A 62 -8.16 -4.06 2.85
N PHE A 63 -6.93 -4.54 3.08
CA PHE A 63 -5.99 -5.00 2.06
C PHE A 63 -5.71 -6.50 2.09
N GLU A 64 -6.53 -7.31 2.76
CA GLU A 64 -6.35 -8.78 2.85
C GLU A 64 -6.21 -9.44 1.47
N THR A 65 -6.99 -8.97 0.49
CA THR A 65 -6.95 -9.52 -0.88
C THR A 65 -5.65 -9.13 -1.59
N LEU A 66 -5.13 -7.91 -1.37
CA LEU A 66 -3.82 -7.50 -1.87
C LEU A 66 -2.70 -8.36 -1.26
N VAL A 67 -2.75 -8.60 0.05
CA VAL A 67 -1.77 -9.47 0.72
C VAL A 67 -1.84 -10.89 0.16
N ALA A 68 -3.05 -11.44 -0.04
CA ALA A 68 -3.23 -12.75 -0.64
C ALA A 68 -2.68 -12.80 -2.08
N ALA A 69 -2.85 -11.73 -2.86
CA ALA A 69 -2.28 -11.62 -4.20
C ALA A 69 -0.76 -11.60 -4.19
N LEU A 70 -0.13 -10.81 -3.28
CA LEU A 70 1.33 -10.70 -3.13
C LEU A 70 2.00 -11.96 -2.59
N THR A 71 1.27 -12.81 -1.87
CA THR A 71 1.77 -14.02 -1.21
C THR A 71 1.32 -15.31 -1.90
N ARG A 72 0.79 -15.24 -3.11
CA ARG A 72 0.41 -16.41 -3.89
C ARG A 72 1.63 -17.32 -4.11
N GLU A 73 1.48 -18.62 -3.83
CA GLU A 73 2.61 -19.56 -3.75
C GLU A 73 3.33 -19.83 -5.07
N ASP A 74 2.71 -19.51 -6.20
CA ASP A 74 3.24 -19.76 -7.54
C ASP A 74 4.07 -18.59 -8.10
N HIS A 75 4.23 -17.47 -7.35
CA HIS A 75 5.14 -16.39 -7.75
C HIS A 75 6.60 -16.88 -7.81
N GLU A 76 7.31 -16.49 -8.86
CA GLU A 76 8.74 -16.76 -8.96
C GLU A 76 9.57 -15.84 -8.04
N GLU A 77 9.08 -14.61 -7.82
CA GLU A 77 9.72 -13.61 -6.96
C GLU A 77 8.93 -13.38 -5.66
N ASN A 78 9.65 -13.10 -4.60
CA ASN A 78 9.05 -12.76 -3.32
C ASN A 78 8.76 -11.25 -3.24
N PHE A 79 7.61 -10.81 -3.73
CA PHE A 79 7.17 -9.42 -3.69
C PHE A 79 7.21 -8.81 -2.29
N VAL A 80 6.84 -9.58 -1.27
CA VAL A 80 6.86 -9.13 0.13
C VAL A 80 8.29 -8.80 0.56
N SER A 81 9.26 -9.62 0.19
CA SER A 81 10.68 -9.37 0.50
C SER A 81 11.20 -8.12 -0.19
N ILE A 82 10.89 -7.95 -1.48
CA ILE A 82 11.32 -6.79 -2.27
C ILE A 82 10.72 -5.50 -1.69
N LEU A 83 9.42 -5.46 -1.46
CA LEU A 83 8.71 -4.29 -0.94
C LEU A 83 8.97 -4.03 0.56
N SER A 84 9.61 -4.95 1.27
CA SER A 84 10.08 -4.74 2.64
C SER A 84 11.53 -4.25 2.72
N SER A 85 12.25 -4.23 1.59
CA SER A 85 13.65 -3.78 1.53
C SER A 85 13.77 -2.26 1.73
N TYR A 86 14.91 -1.85 2.28
CA TYR A 86 15.35 -0.45 2.32
C TYR A 86 16.41 -0.14 1.25
N ASP A 87 16.88 -1.18 0.56
CA ASP A 87 17.85 -1.08 -0.53
C ASP A 87 17.11 -0.83 -1.86
N GLU A 88 17.85 -0.43 -2.89
CA GLU A 88 17.28 -0.26 -4.24
C GLU A 88 16.45 -1.49 -4.66
N PRO A 89 15.29 -1.27 -5.27
CA PRO A 89 14.76 -0.01 -5.83
C PRO A 89 13.88 0.83 -4.86
N ALA A 90 14.06 0.74 -3.53
CA ALA A 90 13.42 1.67 -2.60
C ALA A 90 13.98 3.10 -2.79
N PRO A 91 13.20 4.20 -2.47
CA PRO A 91 11.85 4.15 -1.91
C PRO A 91 10.77 3.79 -2.94
N PHE A 92 9.63 3.32 -2.44
CA PHE A 92 8.49 2.93 -3.26
C PHE A 92 7.31 3.89 -3.09
N THR A 93 6.58 4.19 -4.18
CA THR A 93 5.21 4.68 -4.09
C THR A 93 4.27 3.53 -4.43
N VAL A 94 3.44 3.12 -3.47
CA VAL A 94 2.52 2.00 -3.62
C VAL A 94 1.09 2.50 -3.66
N PHE A 95 0.35 2.15 -4.70
CA PHE A 95 -1.08 2.37 -4.84
C PHE A 95 -1.81 1.09 -4.44
N ALA A 96 -2.22 0.98 -3.17
CA ALA A 96 -2.80 -0.23 -2.60
C ALA A 96 -4.30 -0.35 -2.92
N PRO A 97 -4.74 -1.30 -3.75
CA PRO A 97 -6.16 -1.51 -4.02
C PRO A 97 -6.84 -2.18 -2.84
N THR A 98 -8.04 -1.71 -2.51
CA THR A 98 -8.86 -2.27 -1.45
C THR A 98 -9.41 -3.66 -1.82
N ASN A 99 -9.94 -4.41 -0.84
CA ASN A 99 -10.64 -5.67 -1.11
C ASN A 99 -11.80 -5.49 -2.10
N ALA A 100 -12.52 -4.36 -2.02
CA ALA A 100 -13.60 -4.03 -2.96
C ALA A 100 -13.07 -3.85 -4.39
N ALA A 101 -11.91 -3.19 -4.56
CA ALA A 101 -11.26 -3.02 -5.86
C ALA A 101 -10.92 -4.37 -6.52
N PHE A 102 -10.43 -5.33 -5.74
CA PHE A 102 -10.19 -6.69 -6.24
C PHE A 102 -11.50 -7.44 -6.56
N GLY A 103 -12.56 -7.23 -5.79
CA GLY A 103 -13.88 -7.78 -6.10
C GLY A 103 -14.41 -7.29 -7.45
N ASP A 104 -14.25 -5.99 -7.74
CA ASP A 104 -14.60 -5.40 -9.02
C ASP A 104 -13.74 -5.98 -10.16
N LEU A 105 -12.43 -6.14 -9.95
CA LEU A 105 -11.53 -6.76 -10.93
C LEU A 105 -11.97 -8.20 -11.25
N LEU A 106 -12.21 -9.03 -10.24
CA LEU A 106 -12.66 -10.41 -10.45
C LEU A 106 -13.97 -10.47 -11.24
N SER A 107 -14.91 -9.59 -10.91
CA SER A 107 -16.18 -9.47 -11.62
C SER A 107 -15.98 -9.04 -13.09
N PHE A 108 -15.06 -8.10 -13.34
CA PHE A 108 -14.72 -7.63 -14.68
C PHE A 108 -14.09 -8.75 -15.53
N LEU A 109 -13.22 -9.56 -14.94
CA LEU A 109 -12.57 -10.70 -15.61
C LEU A 109 -13.49 -11.94 -15.71
N GLY A 110 -14.63 -11.95 -15.02
CA GLY A 110 -15.53 -13.11 -14.96
C GLY A 110 -15.03 -14.26 -14.08
N TYR A 111 -14.16 -13.94 -13.12
CA TYR A 111 -13.59 -14.88 -12.16
C TYR A 111 -14.25 -14.78 -10.79
N SER A 112 -14.13 -15.85 -9.99
CA SER A 112 -14.64 -15.91 -8.63
C SER A 112 -13.54 -15.78 -7.56
N THR A 113 -12.29 -16.10 -7.92
CA THR A 113 -11.16 -16.14 -7.00
C THR A 113 -9.89 -15.63 -7.66
N LEU A 114 -8.93 -15.15 -6.85
CA LEU A 114 -7.60 -14.71 -7.31
C LEU A 114 -6.82 -15.83 -8.02
N SER A 115 -7.05 -17.10 -7.66
CA SER A 115 -6.34 -18.25 -8.25
C SER A 115 -6.72 -18.51 -9.70
N GLU A 116 -7.83 -17.97 -10.17
CA GLU A 116 -8.27 -18.06 -11.56
C GLU A 116 -7.54 -17.06 -12.48
N ILE A 117 -6.94 -16.01 -11.89
CA ILE A 117 -6.15 -15.04 -12.65
C ILE A 117 -4.84 -15.70 -13.06
N ASP A 118 -4.53 -15.61 -14.36
CA ASP A 118 -3.23 -16.03 -14.88
C ASP A 118 -2.08 -15.37 -14.11
N LEU A 119 -1.02 -16.11 -13.81
CA LEU A 119 0.09 -15.64 -13.00
C LEU A 119 0.75 -14.41 -13.61
N GLY A 120 1.07 -14.45 -14.90
CA GLY A 120 1.71 -13.34 -15.59
C GLY A 120 0.85 -12.07 -15.60
N LEU A 121 -0.48 -12.22 -15.77
CA LEU A 121 -1.41 -11.10 -15.64
C LEU A 121 -1.41 -10.54 -14.23
N LEU A 122 -1.46 -11.39 -13.19
CA LEU A 122 -1.45 -10.93 -11.80
C LEU A 122 -0.15 -10.20 -11.45
N GLU A 123 0.99 -10.71 -11.86
CA GLU A 123 2.30 -10.07 -11.64
C GLU A 123 2.38 -8.71 -12.32
N ASN A 124 1.90 -8.59 -13.55
CA ASN A 124 1.82 -7.31 -14.24
C ASN A 124 0.86 -6.36 -13.52
N VAL A 125 -0.32 -6.83 -13.09
CA VAL A 125 -1.27 -6.03 -12.29
C VAL A 125 -0.59 -5.55 -11.01
N LEU A 126 0.08 -6.41 -10.25
CA LEU A 126 0.79 -6.00 -9.02
C LEU A 126 1.89 -4.98 -9.33
N GLY A 127 2.63 -5.18 -10.43
CA GLY A 127 3.66 -4.25 -10.89
C GLY A 127 3.12 -2.87 -11.28
N MET A 128 1.88 -2.79 -11.82
CA MET A 128 1.22 -1.51 -12.13
C MET A 128 0.96 -0.64 -10.90
N HIS A 129 0.91 -1.24 -9.71
CA HIS A 129 0.63 -0.55 -8.46
C HIS A 129 1.86 -0.03 -7.73
N VAL A 130 3.05 -0.23 -8.26
CA VAL A 130 4.31 0.17 -7.63
C VAL A 130 5.13 1.06 -8.55
N VAL A 131 5.43 2.26 -8.08
CA VAL A 131 6.42 3.16 -8.72
C VAL A 131 7.72 3.03 -7.92
N PRO A 132 8.78 2.50 -8.52
CA PRO A 132 10.08 2.32 -7.86
C PRO A 132 10.85 3.64 -7.79
N GLU A 133 11.85 3.69 -6.92
CA GLU A 133 12.82 4.80 -6.77
C GLU A 133 12.15 6.16 -6.52
N ALA A 134 10.95 6.19 -5.97
CA ALA A 134 10.17 7.40 -5.76
C ALA A 134 9.32 7.33 -4.49
N ASN A 135 9.33 8.42 -3.71
CA ASN A 135 8.46 8.65 -2.56
C ASN A 135 7.49 9.80 -2.88
N VAL A 136 6.55 9.56 -3.82
CA VAL A 136 5.64 10.59 -4.34
C VAL A 136 4.46 10.77 -3.39
N ARG A 137 4.42 11.88 -2.67
CA ARG A 137 3.32 12.24 -1.78
C ARG A 137 2.22 12.98 -2.54
N SER A 138 1.05 13.08 -1.94
CA SER A 138 -0.09 13.77 -2.55
C SER A 138 0.20 15.23 -2.91
N GLY A 139 1.09 15.89 -2.14
CA GLY A 139 1.54 17.25 -2.40
C GLY A 139 2.49 17.41 -3.58
N ASP A 140 3.10 16.32 -4.04
CA ASP A 140 4.04 16.30 -5.18
C ASP A 140 3.32 16.02 -6.51
N LEU A 141 2.06 15.53 -6.43
CA LEU A 141 1.26 15.24 -7.61
C LEU A 141 0.89 16.52 -8.35
N THR A 142 0.97 16.48 -9.68
CA THR A 142 0.53 17.56 -10.56
C THR A 142 -0.39 17.00 -11.65
N GLU A 143 -1.27 17.87 -12.17
CA GLU A 143 -2.20 17.49 -13.25
C GLU A 143 -1.42 17.01 -14.49
N GLY A 144 -1.77 15.81 -14.97
CA GLY A 144 -1.11 15.18 -16.11
C GLY A 144 0.29 14.61 -15.82
N MET A 145 0.73 14.60 -14.56
CA MET A 145 1.97 13.91 -14.17
C MET A 145 1.88 12.43 -14.56
N ALA A 146 2.97 11.89 -15.09
CA ALA A 146 3.09 10.49 -15.45
C ALA A 146 4.17 9.81 -14.64
N ALA A 147 3.96 8.56 -14.26
CA ALA A 147 4.93 7.74 -13.55
C ALA A 147 5.08 6.37 -14.21
N LEU A 148 6.33 5.90 -14.31
CA LEU A 148 6.65 4.56 -14.79
C LEU A 148 6.55 3.58 -13.63
N THR A 149 5.79 2.50 -13.83
CA THR A 149 5.58 1.47 -12.81
C THR A 149 6.59 0.33 -12.94
N VAL A 150 6.63 -0.57 -11.97
CA VAL A 150 7.43 -1.81 -12.03
C VAL A 150 7.03 -2.69 -13.20
N ALA A 151 5.77 -2.66 -13.64
CA ALA A 151 5.30 -3.34 -14.86
C ALA A 151 5.87 -2.72 -16.16
N ASN A 152 6.71 -1.68 -16.06
CA ASN A 152 7.27 -0.93 -17.19
C ASN A 152 6.21 -0.27 -18.07
N GLU A 153 5.06 0.07 -17.50
CA GLU A 153 3.97 0.80 -18.11
C GLU A 153 3.71 2.12 -17.36
N THR A 154 3.11 3.08 -18.04
CA THR A 154 2.92 4.43 -17.49
C THR A 154 1.51 4.63 -16.97
N ILE A 155 1.41 5.14 -15.75
CA ILE A 155 0.16 5.66 -15.16
C ILE A 155 0.17 7.19 -15.21
N THR A 156 -1.01 7.81 -15.31
CA THR A 156 -1.16 9.27 -15.37
C THR A 156 -2.07 9.76 -14.25
N PHE A 157 -1.64 10.84 -13.57
CA PHE A 157 -2.41 11.43 -12.47
C PHE A 157 -3.31 12.56 -12.96
N SER A 158 -4.51 12.66 -12.40
CA SER A 158 -5.39 13.82 -12.55
C SER A 158 -5.87 14.32 -11.19
N LEU A 159 -5.93 15.65 -11.05
CA LEU A 159 -6.33 16.35 -9.83
C LEU A 159 -7.60 17.20 -10.04
N THR A 160 -8.24 17.09 -11.20
CA THR A 160 -9.33 17.98 -11.63
C THR A 160 -10.56 17.95 -10.71
N ALA A 161 -10.85 16.81 -10.08
CA ALA A 161 -11.96 16.68 -9.13
C ALA A 161 -11.46 16.12 -7.79
N ALA A 162 -11.03 14.87 -7.77
CA ALA A 162 -10.33 14.22 -6.68
C ALA A 162 -9.07 13.58 -7.27
N PRO A 163 -7.98 13.41 -6.50
CA PRO A 163 -6.80 12.74 -6.98
C PRO A 163 -7.14 11.35 -7.51
N ASN A 164 -6.76 11.09 -8.75
CA ASN A 164 -7.01 9.80 -9.39
C ASN A 164 -5.87 9.43 -10.35
N ILE A 165 -5.87 8.17 -10.75
CA ILE A 165 -4.90 7.56 -11.63
C ILE A 165 -5.66 7.03 -12.84
N THR A 166 -5.17 7.35 -14.03
CA THR A 166 -5.63 6.76 -15.29
C THR A 166 -4.59 5.73 -15.75
N ASP A 167 -5.02 4.52 -15.99
CA ASP A 167 -4.19 3.44 -16.52
C ASP A 167 -4.06 3.52 -18.05
N PRO A 168 -3.21 2.70 -18.69
CA PRO A 168 -3.01 2.71 -20.15
C PRO A 168 -4.28 2.41 -20.97
N ASN A 169 -5.28 1.74 -20.38
CA ASN A 169 -6.56 1.43 -21.04
C ASN A 169 -7.58 2.58 -20.91
N GLY A 170 -7.26 3.61 -20.12
CA GLY A 170 -8.14 4.74 -19.83
C GLY A 170 -9.11 4.50 -18.66
N PHE A 171 -8.94 3.43 -17.88
CA PHE A 171 -9.70 3.25 -16.64
C PHE A 171 -9.17 4.16 -15.56
N VAL A 172 -10.09 4.63 -14.70
CA VAL A 172 -9.77 5.58 -13.64
C VAL A 172 -9.90 4.91 -12.27
N SER A 173 -8.85 5.02 -11.46
CA SER A 173 -8.78 4.59 -10.07
C SER A 173 -8.67 5.81 -9.17
N ASN A 174 -9.63 6.05 -8.26
CA ASN A 174 -9.55 7.18 -7.34
C ASN A 174 -8.62 6.85 -6.17
N ILE A 175 -7.82 7.83 -5.77
CA ILE A 175 -7.01 7.74 -4.55
C ILE A 175 -7.90 8.11 -3.37
N VAL A 176 -8.20 7.14 -2.51
CA VAL A 176 -9.16 7.28 -1.39
C VAL A 176 -8.48 7.53 -0.03
N VAL A 177 -7.21 7.14 0.10
CA VAL A 177 -6.33 7.47 1.24
C VAL A 177 -4.99 7.91 0.68
N VAL A 178 -4.42 8.95 1.24
CA VAL A 178 -3.13 9.50 0.79
C VAL A 178 -2.10 9.49 1.91
N ASP A 179 -0.82 9.47 1.53
CA ASP A 179 0.33 9.82 2.39
C ASP A 179 0.50 8.94 3.63
N VAL A 180 0.23 7.64 3.52
CA VAL A 180 0.60 6.68 4.56
C VAL A 180 2.10 6.41 4.45
N GLN A 181 2.90 7.21 5.20
CA GLN A 181 4.36 7.22 5.08
C GLN A 181 5.00 6.06 5.82
N ALA A 182 5.73 5.24 5.09
CA ALA A 182 6.61 4.19 5.59
C ALA A 182 8.08 4.65 5.58
N MET A 183 8.97 3.84 6.14
CA MET A 183 10.41 4.10 6.14
C MET A 183 11.01 3.96 4.73
N ASN A 184 10.48 3.05 3.93
CA ASN A 184 10.95 2.72 2.59
C ASN A 184 10.00 3.16 1.48
N GLY A 185 9.11 4.11 1.74
CA GLY A 185 8.19 4.64 0.72
C GLY A 185 6.88 5.14 1.28
N VAL A 186 5.94 5.42 0.40
CA VAL A 186 4.60 5.92 0.74
C VAL A 186 3.51 5.03 0.13
N VAL A 187 2.41 4.86 0.86
CA VAL A 187 1.25 4.08 0.41
C VAL A 187 0.05 5.01 0.23
N HIS A 188 -0.63 4.86 -0.89
CA HIS A 188 -1.93 5.46 -1.21
C HIS A 188 -2.94 4.35 -1.44
N ALA A 189 -4.12 4.42 -0.82
CA ALA A 189 -5.18 3.46 -1.11
C ALA A 189 -5.98 3.90 -2.35
N VAL A 190 -6.33 2.92 -3.20
CA VAL A 190 -7.14 3.15 -4.41
C VAL A 190 -8.41 2.30 -4.41
N ASP A 191 -9.48 2.84 -4.99
CA ASP A 191 -10.80 2.20 -5.05
C ASP A 191 -10.95 1.21 -6.21
N LYS A 192 -9.99 1.18 -7.15
CA LYS A 192 -9.94 0.22 -8.26
C LYS A 192 -8.53 -0.28 -8.49
N VAL A 193 -8.44 -1.48 -9.06
CA VAL A 193 -7.16 -2.05 -9.51
C VAL A 193 -6.70 -1.33 -10.78
N ILE A 194 -5.44 -0.93 -10.83
CA ILE A 194 -4.78 -0.32 -11.99
C ILE A 194 -4.36 -1.46 -12.92
N LEU A 195 -4.79 -1.41 -14.17
CA LEU A 195 -4.57 -2.50 -15.12
C LEU A 195 -3.42 -2.21 -16.08
N PRO A 196 -2.61 -3.23 -16.42
CA PRO A 196 -1.70 -3.14 -17.56
C PRO A 196 -2.49 -3.07 -18.86
N VAL A 197 -1.80 -2.81 -19.99
CA VAL A 197 -2.43 -2.92 -21.30
C VAL A 197 -3.08 -4.29 -21.45
N LEU A 198 -4.36 -4.29 -21.80
CA LEU A 198 -5.14 -5.51 -22.05
C LEU A 198 -5.15 -5.77 -23.55
N ASP A 199 -4.64 -6.97 -23.98
CA ASP A 199 -4.62 -7.43 -25.35
C ASP A 199 -6.02 -7.83 -25.87
#